data_a918357567c32eb801448323bce57501
#
_entry.id   a918357567c32eb801448323bce57501
#
_cell.length_a   1.000
_cell.length_b   1.000
_cell.length_c   1.000
_cell.angle_alpha   90.00
_cell.angle_beta   90.00
_cell.angle_gamma   90.00
#
_symmetry.space_group_name_H-M   'P 1'
#
loop_
_entity.id
_entity.type
_entity.pdbx_description
1 polymer ?
#
loop_
_entity_poly.entity_id
_entity_poly.type
_entity_poly.pdbx_seq_one_letter_code
_entity_poly.pdbx_strand_id
1 'polypeptide(L)'
;LCLPSGLIWLTFWSTPLRWGGIGFVVAGLLFGLSNVRPDVIVSRDGRAIAVRGADGLLTIAGLGASDFVVRQWLLADGDLRKPDDPLIRRNGFCDPTGSVVRLASGQRVALALRTRALIEDCRKADLVVTPLAKPNNCRADAIDGIMLRQTGALELFADGKGYRIKASRPIGYDAPWAKNRLIKSPSAYDAD
;
A
#
# COMPACT_ATOMS: atom_id res chain seq x y z
N LEU A 1 0.23 1.32 -22.67
CA LEU A 1 -0.09 0.81 -24.04
C LEU A 1 0.06 1.89 -25.12
N CYS A 2 -0.30 3.16 -24.88
CA CYS A 2 -0.23 4.24 -25.89
C CYS A 2 1.20 4.58 -26.33
N LEU A 3 2.20 4.52 -25.45
CA LEU A 3 3.59 4.83 -25.77
C LEU A 3 4.20 3.87 -26.83
N PRO A 4 4.16 2.54 -26.62
CA PRO A 4 4.69 1.60 -27.61
C PRO A 4 3.91 1.62 -28.91
N SER A 5 2.59 1.80 -28.90
CA SER A 5 1.81 1.90 -30.14
C SER A 5 2.15 3.15 -30.94
N GLY A 6 2.42 4.28 -30.28
CA GLY A 6 2.90 5.50 -30.95
C GLY A 6 4.26 5.33 -31.62
N LEU A 7 5.19 4.65 -30.96
CA LEU A 7 6.52 4.34 -31.53
C LEU A 7 6.44 3.39 -32.73
N ILE A 8 5.61 2.34 -32.63
CA ILE A 8 5.37 1.41 -33.75
C ILE A 8 4.76 2.15 -34.93
N TRP A 9 3.80 3.03 -34.68
CA TRP A 9 3.18 3.84 -35.73
C TRP A 9 4.20 4.72 -36.47
N LEU A 10 5.10 5.39 -35.73
CA LEU A 10 6.17 6.23 -36.27
C LEU A 10 7.17 5.45 -37.16
N THR A 11 7.40 4.16 -36.84
CA THR A 11 8.38 3.34 -37.57
C THR A 11 7.79 2.64 -38.78
N PHE A 12 6.52 2.25 -38.74
CA PHE A 12 5.88 1.48 -39.83
C PHE A 12 5.39 2.36 -40.98
N TRP A 13 5.08 3.65 -40.73
CA TRP A 13 4.51 4.52 -41.73
C TRP A 13 5.55 5.51 -42.29
N SER A 14 5.74 5.52 -43.63
CA SER A 14 6.64 6.45 -44.34
C SER A 14 5.96 7.72 -44.87
N THR A 15 4.62 7.79 -44.81
CA THR A 15 3.82 8.93 -45.28
C THR A 15 3.70 10.01 -44.18
N PRO A 16 3.26 11.26 -44.51
CA PRO A 16 3.07 12.32 -43.52
C PRO A 16 2.12 11.93 -42.38
N LEU A 17 1.30 10.88 -42.54
CA LEU A 17 0.44 10.31 -41.51
C LEU A 17 1.23 9.75 -40.28
N ARG A 18 2.54 9.51 -40.44
CA ARG A 18 3.42 9.09 -39.35
C ARG A 18 3.41 10.07 -38.17
N TRP A 19 3.22 11.36 -38.44
CA TRP A 19 3.19 12.41 -37.42
C TRP A 19 2.04 12.23 -36.42
N GLY A 20 0.99 11.49 -36.81
CA GLY A 20 -0.07 11.08 -35.88
C GLY A 20 0.43 10.25 -34.67
N GLY A 21 1.54 9.50 -34.87
CA GLY A 21 2.18 8.74 -33.79
C GLY A 21 2.70 9.62 -32.65
N ILE A 22 3.08 10.87 -32.91
CA ILE A 22 3.49 11.83 -31.88
C ILE A 22 2.34 12.11 -30.93
N GLY A 23 1.10 12.24 -31.44
CA GLY A 23 -0.07 12.42 -30.59
C GLY A 23 -0.27 11.28 -29.57
N PHE A 24 -0.04 10.03 -30.01
CA PHE A 24 -0.11 8.86 -29.09
C PHE A 24 1.03 8.85 -28.08
N VAL A 25 2.24 9.27 -28.45
CA VAL A 25 3.37 9.39 -27.53
C VAL A 25 3.09 10.46 -26.47
N VAL A 26 2.64 11.64 -26.90
CA VAL A 26 2.30 12.74 -25.99
C VAL A 26 1.16 12.34 -25.05
N ALA A 27 0.10 11.74 -25.58
CA ALA A 27 -1.01 11.23 -24.77
C ALA A 27 -0.52 10.19 -23.74
N GLY A 28 0.35 9.25 -24.16
CA GLY A 28 0.94 8.25 -23.27
C GLY A 28 1.78 8.87 -22.15
N LEU A 29 2.54 9.91 -22.44
CA LEU A 29 3.31 10.67 -21.44
C LEU A 29 2.37 11.38 -20.44
N LEU A 30 1.35 12.09 -20.94
CA LEU A 30 0.39 12.79 -20.08
C LEU A 30 -0.36 11.82 -19.15
N PHE A 31 -0.79 10.69 -19.68
CA PHE A 31 -1.41 9.62 -18.83
C PHE A 31 -0.43 9.04 -17.82
N GLY A 32 0.85 8.92 -18.17
CA GLY A 32 1.89 8.45 -17.24
C GLY A 32 2.13 9.42 -16.07
N LEU A 33 2.09 10.73 -16.35
CA LEU A 33 2.26 11.78 -15.34
C LEU A 33 1.04 11.90 -14.41
N SER A 34 -0.14 11.47 -14.84
CA SER A 34 -1.40 11.52 -14.06
C SER A 34 -1.55 10.34 -13.09
N ASN A 35 -0.54 9.48 -12.97
CA ASN A 35 -0.65 8.30 -12.11
C ASN A 35 -0.54 8.70 -10.64
N VAL A 36 -1.65 8.59 -9.91
CA VAL A 36 -1.71 8.88 -8.47
C VAL A 36 -0.98 7.78 -7.72
N ARG A 37 0.04 8.17 -6.95
CA ARG A 37 0.82 7.25 -6.11
C ARG A 37 0.09 7.00 -4.79
N PRO A 38 0.14 5.77 -4.24
CA PRO A 38 -0.46 5.48 -2.93
C PRO A 38 0.30 6.20 -1.81
N ASP A 39 -0.43 6.65 -0.80
CA ASP A 39 0.12 7.26 0.40
C ASP A 39 0.53 6.22 1.45
N VAL A 40 -0.22 5.11 1.51
CA VAL A 40 0.10 3.98 2.38
C VAL A 40 -0.03 2.68 1.59
N ILE A 41 0.97 1.81 1.71
CA ILE A 41 0.93 0.44 1.20
C ILE A 41 0.97 -0.50 2.39
N VAL A 42 0.09 -1.48 2.41
CA VAL A 42 -0.03 -2.46 3.48
C VAL A 42 0.27 -3.84 2.94
N SER A 43 1.18 -4.56 3.60
CA SER A 43 1.48 -5.95 3.24
C SER A 43 0.29 -6.86 3.52
N ARG A 44 0.17 -7.94 2.75
CA ARG A 44 -0.91 -8.92 2.88
C ARG A 44 -1.06 -9.52 4.28
N ASP A 45 0.04 -9.66 5.01
CA ASP A 45 0.08 -10.23 6.36
C ASP A 45 -0.11 -9.18 7.46
N GLY A 46 -0.22 -7.89 7.12
CA GLY A 46 -0.38 -6.80 8.06
C GLY A 46 0.82 -6.57 8.97
N ARG A 47 2.01 -7.07 8.61
CA ARG A 47 3.23 -6.96 9.43
C ARG A 47 4.21 -5.91 8.93
N ALA A 48 3.95 -5.33 7.77
CA ALA A 48 4.75 -4.27 7.22
C ALA A 48 3.88 -3.26 6.49
N ILE A 49 4.27 -2.00 6.57
CA ILE A 49 3.65 -0.89 5.86
C ILE A 49 4.72 -0.03 5.20
N ALA A 50 4.37 0.59 4.09
CA ALA A 50 5.12 1.68 3.51
C ALA A 50 4.24 2.94 3.56
N VAL A 51 4.78 4.04 4.08
CA VAL A 51 4.05 5.30 4.27
C VAL A 51 4.80 6.42 3.57
N ARG A 52 4.11 7.23 2.79
CA ARG A 52 4.69 8.37 2.10
C ARG A 52 4.84 9.55 3.05
N GLY A 53 6.08 9.94 3.29
CA GLY A 53 6.42 11.10 4.11
C GLY A 53 6.22 12.43 3.39
N ALA A 54 6.43 13.53 4.12
CA ALA A 54 6.37 14.89 3.57
C ALA A 54 7.45 15.16 2.50
N ASP A 55 8.51 14.37 2.50
CA ASP A 55 9.57 14.37 1.49
C ASP A 55 9.16 13.68 0.17
N GLY A 56 7.94 13.14 0.10
CA GLY A 56 7.42 12.39 -1.04
C GLY A 56 7.99 10.98 -1.18
N LEU A 57 8.87 10.55 -0.28
CA LEU A 57 9.52 9.25 -0.30
C LEU A 57 8.78 8.24 0.60
N LEU A 58 8.91 6.96 0.28
CA LEU A 58 8.36 5.89 1.11
C LEU A 58 9.25 5.61 2.33
N THR A 59 8.64 5.59 3.50
CA THR A 59 9.21 5.08 4.75
C THR A 59 8.63 3.69 5.03
N ILE A 60 9.49 2.70 5.17
CA ILE A 60 9.10 1.32 5.43
C ILE A 60 9.11 1.07 6.94
N ALA A 61 8.00 0.59 7.47
CA ALA A 61 7.87 0.24 8.88
C ALA A 61 7.41 -1.22 9.04
N GLY A 62 7.88 -1.84 10.14
CA GLY A 62 7.63 -3.24 10.43
C GLY A 62 8.76 -4.17 10.02
N LEU A 63 8.77 -5.35 10.65
CA LEU A 63 9.80 -6.38 10.49
C LEU A 63 9.38 -7.51 9.52
N GLY A 64 8.16 -7.44 8.97
CA GLY A 64 7.56 -8.52 8.18
C GLY A 64 7.81 -8.43 6.68
N ALA A 65 8.30 -7.31 6.16
CA ALA A 65 8.58 -7.20 4.73
C ALA A 65 9.94 -7.83 4.40
N SER A 66 9.94 -8.82 3.51
CA SER A 66 11.18 -9.32 2.91
C SER A 66 11.79 -8.25 2.00
N ASP A 67 13.12 -8.32 1.78
CA ASP A 67 13.81 -7.40 0.87
C ASP A 67 13.22 -7.42 -0.53
N PHE A 68 12.67 -8.54 -0.96
CA PHE A 68 11.96 -8.65 -2.23
C PHE A 68 10.71 -7.76 -2.25
N VAL A 69 9.88 -7.81 -1.22
CA VAL A 69 8.65 -6.99 -1.13
C VAL A 69 9.00 -5.50 -1.06
N VAL A 70 9.97 -5.14 -0.23
CA VAL A 70 10.45 -3.75 -0.12
C VAL A 70 10.94 -3.24 -1.47
N ARG A 71 11.75 -4.04 -2.17
CA ARG A 71 12.24 -3.70 -3.52
C ARG A 71 11.09 -3.48 -4.50
N GLN A 72 10.06 -4.33 -4.49
CA GLN A 72 8.89 -4.17 -5.36
C GLN A 72 8.14 -2.86 -5.07
N TRP A 73 7.97 -2.50 -3.80
CA TRP A 73 7.32 -1.25 -3.42
C TRP A 73 8.13 -0.03 -3.88
N LEU A 74 9.44 -0.03 -3.67
CA LEU A 74 10.32 1.05 -4.11
C LEU A 74 10.33 1.19 -5.63
N LEU A 75 10.44 0.08 -6.37
CA LEU A 75 10.42 0.08 -7.84
C LEU A 75 9.07 0.58 -8.39
N ALA A 76 7.96 0.15 -7.80
CA ALA A 76 6.63 0.60 -8.21
C ALA A 76 6.43 2.11 -7.97
N ASP A 77 7.12 2.65 -6.96
CA ASP A 77 7.11 4.07 -6.64
C ASP A 77 8.10 4.90 -7.48
N GLY A 78 9.01 4.25 -8.20
CA GLY A 78 10.12 4.89 -8.92
C GLY A 78 11.26 5.33 -8.02
N ASP A 79 11.36 4.75 -6.83
CA ASP A 79 12.41 5.00 -5.84
C ASP A 79 13.61 4.06 -6.10
N LEU A 80 14.79 4.65 -6.28
CA LEU A 80 16.02 3.91 -6.60
C LEU A 80 16.80 3.43 -5.35
N ARG A 81 16.29 3.73 -4.14
CA ARG A 81 16.92 3.27 -2.90
C ARG A 81 16.85 1.75 -2.81
N LYS A 82 17.83 1.16 -2.13
CA LYS A 82 17.88 -0.29 -1.90
C LYS A 82 17.12 -0.67 -0.63
N PRO A 83 16.67 -1.92 -0.49
CA PRO A 83 15.98 -2.40 0.72
C PRO A 83 16.79 -2.30 2.02
N ASP A 84 18.13 -2.33 1.91
CA ASP A 84 19.09 -2.22 3.01
C ASP A 84 19.48 -0.77 3.35
N ASP A 85 18.99 0.21 2.57
CA ASP A 85 19.25 1.63 2.83
C ASP A 85 18.64 2.06 4.17
N PRO A 86 19.44 2.56 5.14
CA PRO A 86 18.91 3.01 6.42
C PRO A 86 17.91 4.16 6.30
N LEU A 87 17.96 4.94 5.21
CA LEU A 87 17.05 6.06 4.98
C LEU A 87 15.60 5.62 4.75
N ILE A 88 15.36 4.38 4.32
CA ILE A 88 13.98 3.88 4.13
C ILE A 88 13.22 3.67 5.44
N ARG A 89 13.93 3.62 6.59
CA ARG A 89 13.36 3.42 7.93
C ARG A 89 13.49 4.65 8.83
N ARG A 90 14.09 5.74 8.34
CA ARG A 90 14.49 6.90 9.14
C ARG A 90 13.33 7.65 9.79
N ASN A 91 12.19 7.76 9.12
CA ASN A 91 11.06 8.57 9.58
C ASN A 91 10.03 7.77 10.41
N GLY A 92 10.32 6.50 10.75
CA GLY A 92 9.47 5.66 11.56
C GLY A 92 10.08 5.36 12.91
N PHE A 93 9.31 5.55 13.97
CA PHE A 93 9.66 5.00 15.28
C PHE A 93 9.22 3.54 15.30
N CYS A 94 10.18 2.62 15.30
CA CYS A 94 9.94 1.18 15.24
C CYS A 94 10.46 0.51 16.51
N ASP A 95 9.61 -0.28 17.15
CA ASP A 95 9.95 -1.16 18.25
C ASP A 95 9.42 -2.59 17.97
N PRO A 96 9.73 -3.59 18.81
CA PRO A 96 9.24 -4.95 18.60
C PRO A 96 7.71 -5.10 18.75
N THR A 97 7.02 -4.09 19.27
CA THR A 97 5.57 -4.08 19.49
C THR A 97 4.80 -3.41 18.38
N GLY A 98 5.45 -2.48 17.65
CA GLY A 98 4.84 -1.76 16.54
C GLY A 98 5.71 -0.65 15.98
N SER A 99 5.12 0.17 15.16
CA SER A 99 5.81 1.31 14.53
C SER A 99 4.80 2.43 14.26
N VAL A 100 5.22 3.68 14.42
CA VAL A 100 4.40 4.84 14.09
C VAL A 100 5.12 5.71 13.07
N VAL A 101 4.44 6.02 11.96
CA VAL A 101 4.97 6.85 10.88
C VAL A 101 3.98 7.97 10.58
N ARG A 102 4.45 9.14 10.17
CA ARG A 102 3.60 10.26 9.76
C ARG A 102 3.49 10.34 8.25
N LEU A 103 2.26 10.50 7.78
CA LEU A 103 1.96 10.86 6.39
C LEU A 103 2.38 12.30 6.08
N ALA A 104 2.49 12.61 4.79
CA ALA A 104 2.70 13.99 4.32
C ALA A 104 1.62 14.96 4.83
N SER A 105 0.38 14.49 5.01
CA SER A 105 -0.74 15.24 5.58
C SER A 105 -0.64 15.50 7.08
N GLY A 106 0.37 14.91 7.76
CA GLY A 106 0.54 14.97 9.22
C GLY A 106 -0.20 13.88 9.98
N GLN A 107 -1.07 13.10 9.35
CA GLN A 107 -1.78 11.98 9.96
C GLN A 107 -0.80 10.90 10.44
N ARG A 108 -1.12 10.27 11.57
CA ARG A 108 -0.31 9.22 12.18
C ARG A 108 -0.82 7.86 11.75
N VAL A 109 0.05 7.10 11.10
CA VAL A 109 -0.18 5.70 10.73
C VAL A 109 0.59 4.82 11.70
N ALA A 110 -0.11 3.98 12.44
CA ALA A 110 0.47 3.03 13.37
C ALA A 110 0.39 1.61 12.83
N LEU A 111 1.49 0.86 12.94
CA LEU A 111 1.54 -0.57 12.73
C LEU A 111 1.60 -1.24 14.10
N ALA A 112 0.53 -1.88 14.53
CA ALA A 112 0.43 -2.54 15.83
C ALA A 112 0.57 -4.06 15.69
N LEU A 113 1.69 -4.63 16.16
CA LEU A 113 1.99 -6.06 16.07
C LEU A 113 1.59 -6.84 17.32
N ARG A 114 1.30 -6.14 18.42
CA ARG A 114 0.91 -6.71 19.72
C ARG A 114 -0.38 -6.06 20.22
N THR A 115 -1.19 -6.82 20.94
CA THR A 115 -2.50 -6.36 21.47
C THR A 115 -2.36 -5.10 22.33
N ARG A 116 -1.30 -5.01 23.14
CA ARG A 116 -1.07 -3.85 24.00
C ARG A 116 -0.82 -2.57 23.19
N ALA A 117 0.02 -2.64 22.16
CA ALA A 117 0.25 -1.54 21.23
C ALA A 117 -1.04 -1.18 20.49
N LEU A 118 -1.79 -2.17 20.01
CA LEU A 118 -3.04 -1.97 19.30
C LEU A 118 -4.06 -1.16 20.12
N ILE A 119 -4.22 -1.47 21.41
CA ILE A 119 -5.15 -0.74 22.29
C ILE A 119 -4.73 0.72 22.46
N GLU A 120 -3.43 0.98 22.56
CA GLU A 120 -2.88 2.33 22.69
C GLU A 120 -3.02 3.10 21.37
N ASP A 121 -2.61 2.51 20.26
CA ASP A 121 -2.62 3.10 18.93
C ASP A 121 -4.05 3.40 18.47
N CYS A 122 -5.03 2.57 18.80
CA CYS A 122 -6.44 2.82 18.55
C CYS A 122 -6.99 4.13 19.16
N ARG A 123 -6.28 4.71 20.13
CA ARG A 123 -6.65 5.98 20.76
C ARG A 123 -5.86 7.17 20.24
N LYS A 124 -4.64 6.92 19.74
CA LYS A 124 -3.65 7.96 19.43
C LYS A 124 -3.37 8.14 17.93
N ALA A 125 -3.54 7.09 17.13
CA ALA A 125 -3.30 7.14 15.69
C ALA A 125 -4.58 7.54 14.93
N ASP A 126 -4.39 7.99 13.70
CA ASP A 126 -5.47 8.28 12.76
C ASP A 126 -5.83 7.02 11.95
N LEU A 127 -4.80 6.24 11.59
CA LEU A 127 -4.93 4.95 10.93
C LEU A 127 -4.10 3.90 11.67
N VAL A 128 -4.70 2.73 11.94
CA VAL A 128 -4.01 1.58 12.54
C VAL A 128 -4.03 0.41 11.59
N VAL A 129 -2.86 -0.18 11.36
CA VAL A 129 -2.70 -1.43 10.62
C VAL A 129 -2.25 -2.52 11.60
N THR A 130 -2.89 -3.68 11.54
CA THR A 130 -2.58 -4.78 12.47
C THR A 130 -2.87 -6.15 11.84
N PRO A 131 -2.04 -7.18 12.10
CA PRO A 131 -2.37 -8.56 11.78
C PRO A 131 -3.44 -9.16 12.70
N LEU A 132 -3.72 -8.51 13.84
CA LEU A 132 -4.69 -8.93 14.83
C LEU A 132 -6.12 -8.51 14.41
N ALA A 133 -7.12 -8.96 15.17
CA ALA A 133 -8.49 -8.48 15.01
C ALA A 133 -8.65 -7.09 15.65
N LYS A 134 -9.42 -6.20 14.98
CA LYS A 134 -9.74 -4.87 15.50
C LYS A 134 -10.57 -4.97 16.78
N PRO A 135 -10.19 -4.29 17.88
CA PRO A 135 -11.03 -4.19 19.07
C PRO A 135 -12.26 -3.31 18.81
N ASN A 136 -13.38 -3.64 19.45
CA ASN A 136 -14.67 -2.93 19.24
C ASN A 136 -14.61 -1.44 19.58
N ASN A 137 -13.73 -1.03 20.48
CA ASN A 137 -13.58 0.36 20.95
C ASN A 137 -12.45 1.14 20.26
N CYS A 138 -11.99 0.71 19.08
CA CYS A 138 -10.97 1.42 18.33
C CYS A 138 -11.56 2.69 17.67
N ARG A 139 -11.01 3.86 18.02
CA ARG A 139 -11.42 5.15 17.44
C ARG A 139 -10.75 5.45 16.11
N ALA A 140 -9.54 4.93 15.90
CA ALA A 140 -8.81 5.06 14.66
C ALA A 140 -9.48 4.25 13.55
N ASP A 141 -9.29 4.69 12.29
CA ASP A 141 -9.53 3.83 11.15
C ASP A 141 -8.60 2.62 11.24
N ALA A 142 -9.13 1.42 11.07
CA ALA A 142 -8.33 0.23 11.29
C ALA A 142 -8.42 -0.75 10.12
N ILE A 143 -7.24 -1.17 9.68
CA ILE A 143 -7.03 -2.26 8.73
C ILE A 143 -6.54 -3.46 9.54
N ASP A 144 -7.42 -4.41 9.76
CA ASP A 144 -7.15 -5.56 10.59
C ASP A 144 -6.81 -6.83 9.79
N GLY A 145 -6.34 -7.86 10.50
CA GLY A 145 -5.99 -9.13 9.88
C GLY A 145 -7.18 -9.84 9.21
N ILE A 146 -8.43 -9.55 9.62
CA ILE A 146 -9.62 -10.12 9.01
C ILE A 146 -9.82 -9.52 7.63
N MET A 147 -9.77 -8.19 7.53
CA MET A 147 -9.86 -7.46 6.27
C MET A 147 -8.73 -7.88 5.31
N LEU A 148 -7.49 -7.94 5.78
CA LEU A 148 -6.33 -8.30 4.95
C LEU A 148 -6.40 -9.74 4.41
N ARG A 149 -6.97 -10.67 5.15
CA ARG A 149 -7.19 -12.03 4.65
C ARG A 149 -8.19 -12.07 3.49
N GLN A 150 -9.16 -11.19 3.47
CA GLN A 150 -10.18 -11.09 2.42
C GLN A 150 -9.67 -10.33 1.19
N THR A 151 -8.99 -9.21 1.41
CA THR A 151 -8.61 -8.26 0.37
C THR A 151 -7.17 -8.42 -0.14
N GLY A 152 -6.31 -9.12 0.61
CA GLY A 152 -4.88 -9.19 0.32
C GLY A 152 -4.15 -7.91 0.72
N ALA A 153 -3.08 -7.57 -0.02
CA ALA A 153 -2.37 -6.32 0.16
C ALA A 153 -3.25 -5.12 -0.24
N LEU A 154 -3.05 -3.98 0.42
CA LEU A 154 -3.84 -2.78 0.21
C LEU A 154 -2.96 -1.60 -0.17
N GLU A 155 -3.48 -0.77 -1.08
CA GLU A 155 -2.99 0.57 -1.37
C GLU A 155 -4.03 1.58 -0.89
N LEU A 156 -3.60 2.56 -0.10
CA LEU A 156 -4.45 3.62 0.42
C LEU A 156 -4.02 4.95 -0.17
N PHE A 157 -5.00 5.72 -0.57
CA PHE A 157 -4.85 7.06 -1.10
C PHE A 157 -5.58 8.00 -0.15
N ALA A 158 -4.88 8.95 0.46
CA ALA A 158 -5.47 9.93 1.36
C ALA A 158 -6.43 10.84 0.57
N ASP A 159 -7.67 10.96 1.05
CA ASP A 159 -8.71 11.79 0.45
C ASP A 159 -9.34 12.67 1.54
N GLY A 160 -8.70 13.80 1.78
CA GLY A 160 -9.13 14.73 2.82
C GLY A 160 -9.11 14.13 4.22
N LYS A 161 -10.26 13.68 4.74
CA LYS A 161 -10.39 13.09 6.08
C LYS A 161 -10.36 11.56 6.11
N GLY A 162 -10.36 10.91 4.95
CA GLY A 162 -10.45 9.46 4.86
C GLY A 162 -9.40 8.87 3.93
N TYR A 163 -9.61 7.59 3.59
CA TYR A 163 -8.73 6.85 2.69
C TYR A 163 -9.55 6.13 1.62
N ARG A 164 -9.21 6.35 0.36
CA ARG A 164 -9.68 5.50 -0.72
C ARG A 164 -8.80 4.27 -0.76
N ILE A 165 -9.40 3.09 -0.62
CA ILE A 165 -8.70 1.82 -0.53
C ILE A 165 -8.77 1.09 -1.87
N LYS A 166 -7.62 0.64 -2.36
CA LYS A 166 -7.49 -0.26 -3.50
C LYS A 166 -6.91 -1.58 -3.03
N ALA A 167 -7.70 -2.63 -3.16
CA ALA A 167 -7.32 -3.97 -2.73
C ALA A 167 -6.63 -4.74 -3.89
N SER A 168 -5.62 -5.54 -3.55
CA SER A 168 -5.00 -6.45 -4.52
C SER A 168 -5.93 -7.58 -4.93
N ARG A 169 -6.95 -7.86 -4.11
CA ARG A 169 -8.02 -8.81 -4.41
C ARG A 169 -9.36 -8.10 -4.22
N PRO A 170 -10.17 -7.94 -5.27
CA PRO A 170 -11.52 -7.43 -5.14
C PRO A 170 -12.35 -8.33 -4.20
N ILE A 171 -13.24 -7.72 -3.42
CA ILE A 171 -14.17 -8.46 -2.54
C ILE A 171 -15.04 -9.38 -3.40
N GLY A 172 -15.13 -10.65 -3.01
CA GLY A 172 -15.88 -11.65 -3.76
C GLY A 172 -15.12 -12.31 -4.93
N TYR A 173 -13.90 -11.88 -5.22
CA TYR A 173 -13.07 -12.56 -6.20
C TYR A 173 -12.48 -13.84 -5.61
N ASP A 174 -12.93 -14.98 -6.11
CA ASP A 174 -12.43 -16.30 -5.74
C ASP A 174 -11.77 -16.96 -6.97
N ALA A 175 -10.47 -17.19 -6.89
CA ALA A 175 -9.71 -17.90 -7.90
C ALA A 175 -9.26 -19.26 -7.36
N PRO A 176 -9.12 -20.31 -8.20
CA PRO A 176 -8.73 -21.64 -7.75
C PRO A 176 -7.43 -21.66 -6.92
N TRP A 177 -6.50 -20.75 -7.24
CA TRP A 177 -5.21 -20.58 -6.56
C TRP A 177 -5.22 -19.57 -5.39
N ALA A 178 -6.33 -18.85 -5.23
CA ALA A 178 -6.49 -17.79 -4.23
C ALA A 178 -7.88 -17.81 -3.61
N LYS A 179 -8.29 -18.99 -3.13
CA LYS A 179 -9.60 -19.17 -2.48
C LYS A 179 -9.73 -18.20 -1.31
N ASN A 180 -10.83 -17.45 -1.33
CA ASN A 180 -11.22 -16.62 -0.20
C ASN A 180 -11.73 -17.58 0.89
N ARG A 181 -10.87 -17.92 1.85
CA ARG A 181 -11.30 -18.67 3.02
C ARG A 181 -12.18 -17.74 3.84
N LEU A 182 -13.49 -17.79 3.59
CA LEU A 182 -14.47 -17.24 4.52
C LEU A 182 -14.16 -17.84 5.89
N ILE A 183 -13.66 -17.01 6.79
CA ILE A 183 -13.46 -17.42 8.16
C ILE A 183 -14.85 -17.68 8.70
N LYS A 184 -15.17 -18.95 8.99
CA LYS A 184 -16.23 -19.31 9.91
C LYS A 184 -16.09 -18.36 11.09
N SER A 185 -17.21 -17.74 11.49
CA SER A 185 -17.26 -16.75 12.58
C SER A 185 -16.35 -17.11 13.77
N PRO A 186 -15.76 -16.12 14.45
CA PRO A 186 -14.86 -16.34 15.58
C PRO A 186 -15.65 -16.79 16.84
N SER A 187 -16.30 -17.95 16.79
CA SER A 187 -16.88 -18.61 17.98
C SER A 187 -15.94 -19.66 18.59
N ALA A 188 -14.65 -19.62 18.25
CA ALA A 188 -13.68 -20.60 18.74
C ALA A 188 -12.36 -19.97 19.21
N TYR A 189 -12.42 -18.81 19.84
CA TYR A 189 -11.27 -18.20 20.52
C TYR A 189 -11.59 -17.86 21.99
N ASP A 190 -12.48 -18.68 22.61
CA ASP A 190 -12.59 -18.80 24.04
C ASP A 190 -12.15 -20.22 24.40
N ALA A 191 -10.97 -20.35 24.94
CA ALA A 191 -10.39 -21.43 25.73
C ALA A 191 -8.95 -21.74 25.29
N ASP A 192 -8.01 -21.09 25.90
CA ASP A 192 -6.90 -21.59 26.76
C ASP A 192 -5.92 -20.46 27.07
#